data_a1b5a0b400fb7d645f5a4cae92265359
#
_entry.id   a1b5a0b400fb7d645f5a4cae92265359
#
_cell.length_a   1.000
_cell.length_b   1.000
_cell.length_c   1.000
_cell.angle_alpha   90.00
_cell.angle_beta   90.00
_cell.angle_gamma   90.00
#
_symmetry.space_group_name_H-M   'P 1'
#
loop_
_entity.id
_entity.type
_entity.pdbx_description
1 polymer ?
#
loop_
_entity_poly.entity_id
_entity_poly.type
_entity_poly.pdbx_seq_one_letter_code
_entity_poly.pdbx_strand_id
1 'polypeptide(L)'
;MSKKHRVFTDEEKAKARDVDIREIGEQNGLTFTRQGKYDRCNEHDSLVLKGQSFYWNSTGKKGNGGLSFAVEVLDMKFKDAMTMLVDGEYGQYDSSKAPKEEQKELKYDTKYEVENTKIARDYLINERGLDERLVDWSFKTGAVAQDGFNNVCFKWLDNENNIVGADKRGTGEKPFKQVVEGSKEHGGFHIDILQDKEKGIRNIVFTESPIDALSYYDAHRDIKQTRIASLSGLKLESLKEHVYEVGKYNISKGEHPRDYPINNFVLAVDNDEAGKNFVRNVLNSFDTEFKLDLPIERKDWNEQLKKDKAITNGEPTYEKPKEHKEAIKILDNDKDEEMER
;
A
#
# COMPACT_ATOMS: atom_id res chain seq x y z
N MET A 1 15.41 -44.56 21.75
CA MET A 1 14.65 -43.59 22.55
C MET A 1 13.91 -42.67 21.61
N SER A 2 12.59 -42.75 21.55
CA SER A 2 11.75 -41.88 20.69
C SER A 2 11.87 -40.43 21.19
N LYS A 3 12.36 -39.51 20.35
CA LYS A 3 12.35 -38.06 20.64
C LYS A 3 10.89 -37.62 20.70
N LYS A 4 10.35 -37.39 21.93
CA LYS A 4 9.05 -36.74 22.10
C LYS A 4 9.05 -35.43 21.30
N HIS A 5 8.11 -35.32 20.38
CA HIS A 5 7.92 -34.06 19.63
C HIS A 5 7.40 -32.99 20.61
N ARG A 6 8.23 -31.96 20.90
CA ARG A 6 7.80 -30.77 21.65
C ARG A 6 6.81 -30.00 20.79
N VAL A 7 5.61 -29.78 21.32
CA VAL A 7 4.61 -28.88 20.75
C VAL A 7 4.70 -27.57 21.53
N PHE A 8 4.85 -26.46 20.83
CA PHE A 8 4.93 -25.14 21.44
C PHE A 8 3.54 -24.54 21.61
N THR A 9 3.27 -23.97 22.79
CA THR A 9 2.03 -23.26 23.10
C THR A 9 1.94 -21.93 22.34
N ASP A 10 0.75 -21.34 22.27
CA ASP A 10 0.57 -20.03 21.63
C ASP A 10 1.27 -18.91 22.42
N GLU A 11 1.37 -19.04 23.75
CA GLU A 11 2.15 -18.14 24.60
C GLU A 11 3.65 -18.23 24.30
N GLU A 12 4.21 -19.43 24.12
CA GLU A 12 5.60 -19.62 23.71
C GLU A 12 5.87 -19.03 22.32
N LYS A 13 4.94 -19.19 21.38
CA LYS A 13 5.06 -18.59 20.04
C LYS A 13 5.01 -17.07 20.09
N ALA A 14 4.11 -16.49 20.92
CA ALA A 14 4.05 -15.04 21.13
C ALA A 14 5.36 -14.53 21.74
N LYS A 15 5.85 -15.17 22.82
CA LYS A 15 7.13 -14.84 23.43
C LYS A 15 8.28 -14.85 22.42
N ALA A 16 8.37 -15.87 21.57
CA ALA A 16 9.40 -16.00 20.56
C ALA A 16 9.32 -14.92 19.46
N ARG A 17 8.11 -14.45 19.14
CA ARG A 17 7.92 -13.33 18.18
C ARG A 17 8.39 -12.00 18.77
N ASP A 18 8.18 -11.77 20.06
CA ASP A 18 8.46 -10.51 20.73
C ASP A 18 9.93 -10.36 21.17
N VAL A 19 10.75 -11.39 21.02
CA VAL A 19 12.20 -11.30 21.27
C VAL A 19 12.85 -10.25 20.36
N ASP A 20 13.74 -9.42 20.91
CA ASP A 20 14.43 -8.37 20.19
C ASP A 20 15.34 -8.94 19.09
N ILE A 21 15.07 -8.62 17.83
CA ILE A 21 15.80 -9.14 16.66
C ILE A 21 17.25 -8.65 16.62
N ARG A 22 17.54 -7.48 17.17
CA ARG A 22 18.91 -6.98 17.26
C ARG A 22 19.72 -7.81 18.25
N GLU A 23 19.14 -8.11 19.41
CA GLU A 23 19.79 -8.95 20.42
C GLU A 23 20.02 -10.38 19.90
N ILE A 24 19.03 -10.94 19.17
CA ILE A 24 19.20 -12.24 18.49
C ILE A 24 20.41 -12.18 17.54
N GLY A 25 20.50 -11.15 16.72
CA GLY A 25 21.61 -10.98 15.78
C GLY A 25 22.95 -10.88 16.51
N GLU A 26 23.04 -10.03 17.54
CA GLU A 26 24.26 -9.81 18.31
C GLU A 26 24.73 -11.08 19.03
N GLN A 27 23.84 -11.85 19.64
CA GLN A 27 24.18 -13.14 20.27
C GLN A 27 24.58 -14.23 19.25
N ASN A 28 24.22 -14.05 17.97
CA ASN A 28 24.59 -14.99 16.88
C ASN A 28 25.72 -14.43 15.98
N GLY A 29 26.47 -13.45 16.45
CA GLY A 29 27.70 -12.98 15.82
C GLY A 29 27.51 -11.89 14.76
N LEU A 30 26.32 -11.31 14.66
CA LEU A 30 26.09 -10.12 13.83
C LEU A 30 26.34 -8.86 14.66
N THR A 31 26.80 -7.80 14.02
CA THR A 31 26.94 -6.49 14.65
C THR A 31 26.21 -5.43 13.86
N PHE A 32 25.68 -4.41 14.54
CA PHE A 32 24.82 -3.41 13.90
C PHE A 32 25.30 -1.99 14.16
N THR A 33 25.37 -1.18 13.11
CA THR A 33 25.70 0.25 13.18
C THR A 33 24.45 1.08 12.88
N ARG A 34 24.13 2.01 13.79
CA ARG A 34 22.98 2.91 13.64
C ARG A 34 23.17 3.89 12.49
N GLN A 35 22.24 3.90 11.55
CA GLN A 35 22.18 4.84 10.41
C GLN A 35 20.77 5.45 10.32
N GLY A 36 20.57 6.58 10.99
CA GLY A 36 19.25 7.22 11.07
C GLY A 36 18.23 6.30 11.77
N LYS A 37 17.17 5.93 11.07
CA LYS A 37 16.12 5.04 11.60
C LYS A 37 16.39 3.54 11.42
N TYR A 38 17.49 3.16 10.79
CA TYR A 38 17.87 1.79 10.54
C TYR A 38 19.10 1.40 11.37
N ASP A 39 19.17 0.14 11.75
CA ASP A 39 20.39 -0.50 12.20
C ASP A 39 20.90 -1.37 11.04
N ARG A 40 22.05 -1.00 10.46
CA ARG A 40 22.67 -1.74 9.35
C ARG A 40 23.58 -2.81 9.92
N CYS A 41 23.46 -4.03 9.41
CA CYS A 41 24.37 -5.12 9.75
C CYS A 41 25.74 -4.87 9.11
N ASN A 42 26.81 -5.02 9.91
CA ASN A 42 28.17 -4.76 9.43
C ASN A 42 28.72 -5.95 8.61
N GLU A 43 28.30 -7.16 8.93
CA GLU A 43 28.67 -8.40 8.22
C GLU A 43 27.92 -8.57 6.90
N HIS A 44 26.74 -7.94 6.80
CA HIS A 44 25.86 -8.02 5.64
C HIS A 44 25.26 -6.64 5.32
N ASP A 45 25.97 -5.81 4.59
CA ASP A 45 25.59 -4.41 4.27
C ASP A 45 24.16 -4.21 3.76
N SER A 46 23.60 -5.22 3.12
CA SER A 46 22.24 -5.18 2.58
C SER A 46 21.16 -5.60 3.59
N LEU A 47 21.54 -6.11 4.78
CA LEU A 47 20.64 -6.42 5.88
C LEU A 47 20.47 -5.19 6.76
N VAL A 48 19.25 -4.72 6.92
CA VAL A 48 18.90 -3.58 7.77
C VAL A 48 17.72 -3.93 8.68
N LEU A 49 17.77 -3.44 9.92
CA LEU A 49 16.70 -3.54 10.90
C LEU A 49 15.99 -2.20 11.05
N LYS A 50 14.68 -2.23 11.23
CA LYS A 50 13.86 -1.08 11.67
C LYS A 50 12.95 -1.55 12.81
N GLY A 51 13.38 -1.33 14.05
CA GLY A 51 12.71 -1.92 15.22
C GLY A 51 12.68 -3.44 15.10
N GLN A 52 11.52 -4.05 15.17
CA GLN A 52 11.31 -5.50 15.01
C GLN A 52 11.19 -5.98 13.55
N SER A 53 11.32 -5.09 12.57
CA SER A 53 11.33 -5.47 11.16
C SER A 53 12.74 -5.56 10.61
N PHE A 54 12.97 -6.51 9.71
CA PHE A 54 14.23 -6.64 8.98
C PHE A 54 13.98 -6.71 7.47
N TYR A 55 14.98 -6.22 6.72
CA TYR A 55 14.99 -6.21 5.26
C TYR A 55 16.39 -6.60 4.79
N TRP A 56 16.51 -7.72 4.08
CA TRP A 56 17.77 -8.18 3.50
C TRP A 56 17.72 -8.01 1.99
N ASN A 57 18.06 -6.83 1.51
CA ASN A 57 17.82 -6.38 0.14
C ASN A 57 18.49 -7.26 -0.94
N SER A 58 19.68 -7.82 -0.67
CA SER A 58 20.39 -8.67 -1.64
C SER A 58 19.74 -10.05 -1.81
N THR A 59 19.00 -10.52 -0.82
CA THR A 59 18.34 -11.85 -0.84
C THR A 59 16.84 -11.76 -1.07
N GLY A 60 16.26 -10.56 -1.00
CA GLY A 60 14.81 -10.34 -1.03
C GLY A 60 14.08 -10.75 0.26
N LYS A 61 14.79 -11.27 1.27
CA LYS A 61 14.20 -11.70 2.54
C LYS A 61 13.77 -10.50 3.39
N LYS A 62 12.61 -10.59 3.99
CA LYS A 62 12.08 -9.59 4.92
C LYS A 62 11.17 -10.25 5.93
N GLY A 63 11.01 -9.65 7.09
CA GLY A 63 10.11 -10.18 8.12
C GLY A 63 10.01 -9.27 9.34
N ASN A 64 9.26 -9.74 10.33
CA ASN A 64 9.05 -9.05 11.58
C ASN A 64 9.11 -10.03 12.74
N GLY A 65 9.75 -9.60 13.85
CA GLY A 65 9.84 -10.34 15.09
C GLY A 65 10.91 -11.44 15.13
N GLY A 66 11.23 -11.87 16.35
CA GLY A 66 12.36 -12.75 16.64
C GLY A 66 12.32 -14.09 15.91
N LEU A 67 11.16 -14.73 15.86
CA LEU A 67 11.00 -16.03 15.20
C LEU A 67 11.27 -15.93 13.69
N SER A 68 10.72 -14.90 13.03
CA SER A 68 10.94 -14.67 11.60
C SER A 68 12.43 -14.37 11.32
N PHE A 69 13.05 -13.58 12.19
CA PHE A 69 14.47 -13.26 12.07
C PHE A 69 15.36 -14.52 12.19
N ALA A 70 15.10 -15.37 13.16
CA ALA A 70 15.86 -16.60 13.35
C ALA A 70 15.72 -17.57 12.15
N VAL A 71 14.53 -17.67 11.58
CA VAL A 71 14.29 -18.54 10.40
C VAL A 71 14.89 -17.95 9.13
N GLU A 72 14.63 -16.69 8.83
CA GLU A 72 14.97 -16.08 7.55
C GLU A 72 16.42 -15.57 7.48
N VAL A 73 16.94 -15.02 8.57
CA VAL A 73 18.29 -14.42 8.61
C VAL A 73 19.34 -15.43 9.08
N LEU A 74 19.05 -16.17 10.15
CA LEU A 74 19.98 -17.17 10.67
C LEU A 74 19.82 -18.56 10.04
N ASP A 75 18.91 -18.71 9.05
CA ASP A 75 18.64 -19.94 8.31
C ASP A 75 18.30 -21.15 9.22
N MET A 76 17.63 -20.88 10.35
CA MET A 76 17.27 -21.91 11.32
C MET A 76 15.97 -22.61 10.92
N LYS A 77 15.88 -23.91 11.20
CA LYS A 77 14.59 -24.61 11.10
C LYS A 77 13.64 -24.07 12.17
N PHE A 78 12.36 -23.90 11.83
CA PHE A 78 11.33 -23.37 12.74
C PHE A 78 11.43 -23.93 14.17
N LYS A 79 11.61 -25.26 14.32
CA LYS A 79 11.64 -25.91 15.62
C LYS A 79 12.88 -25.55 16.44
N ASP A 80 14.02 -25.40 15.78
CA ASP A 80 15.27 -25.04 16.42
C ASP A 80 15.25 -23.55 16.82
N ALA A 81 14.71 -22.69 15.95
CA ALA A 81 14.45 -21.29 16.25
C ALA A 81 13.50 -21.11 17.44
N MET A 82 12.38 -21.84 17.47
CA MET A 82 11.47 -21.81 18.62
C MET A 82 12.16 -22.27 19.91
N THR A 83 12.92 -23.35 19.87
CA THR A 83 13.64 -23.85 21.05
C THR A 83 14.67 -22.82 21.53
N MET A 84 15.44 -22.23 20.62
CA MET A 84 16.42 -21.20 20.94
C MET A 84 15.77 -19.97 21.61
N LEU A 85 14.65 -19.48 21.05
CA LEU A 85 14.01 -18.24 21.52
C LEU A 85 13.19 -18.44 22.81
N VAL A 86 12.64 -19.63 23.05
CA VAL A 86 11.83 -19.92 24.24
C VAL A 86 12.71 -20.28 25.43
N ASP A 87 13.75 -21.11 25.21
CA ASP A 87 14.63 -21.63 26.24
C ASP A 87 15.87 -20.75 26.47
N GLY A 88 16.17 -19.84 25.53
CA GLY A 88 17.29 -18.89 25.63
C GLY A 88 16.96 -17.67 26.49
N GLU A 89 18.02 -16.98 26.92
CA GLU A 89 17.94 -15.72 27.66
C GLU A 89 17.99 -14.54 26.67
N TYR A 90 16.84 -14.19 26.13
CA TYR A 90 16.68 -13.06 25.22
C TYR A 90 15.74 -12.01 25.81
N GLY A 91 16.10 -10.73 25.65
CA GLY A 91 15.22 -9.62 26.00
C GLY A 91 14.02 -9.52 25.08
N GLN A 92 12.90 -9.08 25.65
CA GLN A 92 11.74 -8.71 24.84
C GLN A 92 11.96 -7.34 24.22
N TYR A 93 11.48 -7.16 23.00
CA TYR A 93 11.58 -5.88 22.32
C TYR A 93 10.83 -4.77 23.08
N ASP A 94 11.55 -3.75 23.45
CA ASP A 94 10.99 -2.58 24.11
C ASP A 94 10.64 -1.51 23.08
N SER A 95 9.37 -1.47 22.68
CA SER A 95 8.88 -0.49 21.72
C SER A 95 9.03 0.96 22.15
N SER A 96 9.20 1.21 23.48
CA SER A 96 9.44 2.57 23.99
C SER A 96 10.83 3.10 23.62
N LYS A 97 11.77 2.19 23.36
CA LYS A 97 13.14 2.48 22.88
C LYS A 97 13.24 2.52 21.36
N ALA A 98 12.15 2.18 20.65
CA ALA A 98 12.11 2.36 19.21
C ALA A 98 12.40 3.82 18.87
N PRO A 99 13.21 4.09 17.84
CA PRO A 99 13.40 5.47 17.42
C PRO A 99 12.03 6.07 17.09
N LYS A 100 11.65 7.09 17.85
CA LYS A 100 10.50 7.90 17.46
C LYS A 100 10.85 8.48 16.09
N GLU A 101 10.06 8.15 15.09
CA GLU A 101 10.18 8.85 13.82
C GLU A 101 9.85 10.31 14.11
N GLU A 102 10.84 11.19 14.01
CA GLU A 102 10.55 12.62 13.92
C GLU A 102 9.69 12.77 12.67
N GLN A 103 8.43 13.15 12.85
CA GLN A 103 7.58 13.52 11.73
C GLN A 103 8.28 14.68 11.03
N LYS A 104 8.86 14.41 9.88
CA LYS A 104 9.44 15.46 9.06
C LYS A 104 8.31 16.41 8.66
N GLU A 105 8.55 17.70 8.76
CA GLU A 105 7.63 18.69 8.26
C GLU A 105 7.35 18.46 6.77
N LEU A 106 6.08 18.51 6.38
CA LEU A 106 5.68 18.33 4.99
C LEU A 106 6.28 19.43 4.11
N LYS A 107 7.09 19.02 3.14
CA LYS A 107 7.74 19.95 2.19
C LYS A 107 6.87 20.29 0.98
N TYR A 108 5.56 20.06 1.06
CA TYR A 108 4.61 20.52 0.05
C TYR A 108 4.07 21.91 0.45
N ASP A 109 4.29 22.89 -0.40
CA ASP A 109 3.81 24.26 -0.16
C ASP A 109 3.03 24.73 -1.39
N THR A 110 1.78 25.10 -1.18
CA THR A 110 0.85 25.54 -2.23
C THR A 110 1.28 26.82 -2.95
N LYS A 111 2.20 27.59 -2.36
CA LYS A 111 2.78 28.77 -3.05
C LYS A 111 3.55 28.41 -4.34
N TYR A 112 3.96 27.15 -4.49
CA TYR A 112 4.61 26.66 -5.71
C TYR A 112 3.62 26.11 -6.73
N GLU A 113 2.33 26.05 -6.41
CA GLU A 113 1.28 25.75 -7.38
C GLU A 113 1.11 26.93 -8.33
N VAL A 114 0.82 26.63 -9.59
CA VAL A 114 0.61 27.65 -10.62
C VAL A 114 -0.85 27.71 -11.05
N GLU A 115 -1.35 28.92 -11.36
CA GLU A 115 -2.73 29.09 -11.84
C GLU A 115 -2.94 28.47 -13.23
N ASN A 116 -1.94 28.59 -14.11
CA ASN A 116 -1.99 27.99 -15.44
C ASN A 116 -1.63 26.49 -15.37
N THR A 117 -2.62 25.66 -15.34
CA THR A 117 -2.47 24.19 -15.22
C THR A 117 -2.49 23.47 -16.57
N LYS A 118 -2.35 24.20 -17.69
CA LYS A 118 -2.51 23.65 -19.03
C LYS A 118 -1.60 22.46 -19.30
N ILE A 119 -0.34 22.49 -18.89
CA ILE A 119 0.63 21.42 -19.17
C ILE A 119 0.24 20.11 -18.44
N ALA A 120 -0.10 20.22 -17.15
CA ALA A 120 -0.54 19.07 -16.38
C ALA A 120 -1.89 18.52 -16.88
N ARG A 121 -2.83 19.39 -17.28
CA ARG A 121 -4.10 18.98 -17.89
C ARG A 121 -3.86 18.26 -19.22
N ASP A 122 -3.07 18.85 -20.12
CA ASP A 122 -2.76 18.26 -21.42
C ASP A 122 -2.10 16.87 -21.25
N TYR A 123 -1.20 16.73 -20.30
CA TYR A 123 -0.58 15.44 -19.96
C TYR A 123 -1.63 14.40 -19.51
N LEU A 124 -2.51 14.76 -18.58
CA LEU A 124 -3.53 13.82 -18.08
C LEU A 124 -4.56 13.46 -19.16
N ILE A 125 -4.94 14.40 -20.02
CA ILE A 125 -5.92 14.17 -21.07
C ILE A 125 -5.30 13.44 -22.28
N ASN A 126 -4.21 13.96 -22.82
CA ASN A 126 -3.67 13.51 -24.10
C ASN A 126 -2.71 12.31 -23.95
N GLU A 127 -1.87 12.29 -22.91
CA GLU A 127 -0.90 11.20 -22.70
C GLU A 127 -1.45 10.08 -21.85
N ARG A 128 -2.27 10.42 -20.82
CA ARG A 128 -2.90 9.44 -19.93
C ARG A 128 -4.31 9.03 -20.37
N GLY A 129 -4.89 9.72 -21.34
CA GLY A 129 -6.18 9.37 -21.93
C GLY A 129 -7.37 9.56 -20.98
N LEU A 130 -7.22 10.35 -19.90
CA LEU A 130 -8.31 10.61 -18.97
C LEU A 130 -9.37 11.53 -19.59
N ASP A 131 -10.64 11.33 -19.20
CA ASP A 131 -11.74 12.20 -19.61
C ASP A 131 -11.51 13.63 -19.12
N GLU A 132 -11.69 14.61 -20.01
CA GLU A 132 -11.44 16.02 -19.72
C GLU A 132 -12.26 16.53 -18.53
N ARG A 133 -13.52 16.12 -18.40
CA ARG A 133 -14.41 16.54 -17.29
C ARG A 133 -13.92 16.00 -15.96
N LEU A 134 -13.34 14.79 -15.94
CA LEU A 134 -12.72 14.22 -14.74
C LEU A 134 -11.48 15.00 -14.36
N VAL A 135 -10.63 15.31 -15.33
CA VAL A 135 -9.42 16.10 -15.11
C VAL A 135 -9.78 17.49 -14.58
N ASP A 136 -10.73 18.17 -15.21
CA ASP A 136 -11.20 19.49 -14.76
C ASP A 136 -11.79 19.45 -13.36
N TRP A 137 -12.58 18.44 -13.06
CA TRP A 137 -13.12 18.24 -11.72
C TRP A 137 -12.02 18.04 -10.68
N SER A 138 -10.98 17.26 -10.98
CA SER A 138 -9.90 16.99 -10.03
C SER A 138 -9.05 18.23 -9.73
N PHE A 139 -8.82 19.11 -10.71
CA PHE A 139 -8.20 20.41 -10.49
C PHE A 139 -9.13 21.37 -9.72
N LYS A 140 -10.42 21.44 -10.09
CA LYS A 140 -11.39 22.32 -9.44
C LYS A 140 -11.61 21.99 -7.98
N THR A 141 -11.58 20.71 -7.61
CA THR A 141 -11.68 20.25 -6.21
C THR A 141 -10.41 20.48 -5.41
N GLY A 142 -9.31 20.83 -6.07
CA GLY A 142 -8.00 21.00 -5.45
C GLY A 142 -7.30 19.68 -5.12
N ALA A 143 -7.84 18.54 -5.50
CA ALA A 143 -7.16 17.24 -5.33
C ALA A 143 -5.91 17.12 -6.21
N VAL A 144 -5.92 17.77 -7.37
CA VAL A 144 -4.79 17.82 -8.31
C VAL A 144 -4.38 19.27 -8.54
N ALA A 145 -3.07 19.51 -8.69
CA ALA A 145 -2.48 20.80 -9.01
C ALA A 145 -1.31 20.64 -9.99
N GLN A 146 -0.81 21.75 -10.53
CA GLN A 146 0.45 21.82 -11.27
C GLN A 146 1.45 22.66 -10.47
N ASP A 147 2.70 22.20 -10.34
CA ASP A 147 3.77 23.02 -9.77
C ASP A 147 4.54 23.80 -10.82
N GLY A 148 5.38 24.74 -10.37
CA GLY A 148 6.21 25.58 -11.25
C GLY A 148 7.22 24.82 -12.11
N PHE A 149 7.41 23.51 -11.87
CA PHE A 149 8.24 22.63 -12.69
C PHE A 149 7.41 21.81 -13.69
N ASN A 150 6.15 22.15 -13.86
CA ASN A 150 5.16 21.46 -14.71
C ASN A 150 4.83 20.02 -14.26
N ASN A 151 5.11 19.66 -13.02
CA ASN A 151 4.66 18.37 -12.52
C ASN A 151 3.17 18.40 -12.20
N VAL A 152 2.50 17.25 -12.40
CA VAL A 152 1.19 16.98 -11.80
C VAL A 152 1.42 16.67 -10.33
N CYS A 153 0.75 17.38 -9.44
CA CYS A 153 0.75 17.16 -8.00
C CYS A 153 -0.58 16.56 -7.57
N PHE A 154 -0.57 15.34 -7.04
CA PHE A 154 -1.73 14.66 -6.48
C PHE A 154 -1.69 14.83 -4.96
N LYS A 155 -2.56 15.68 -4.42
CA LYS A 155 -2.55 16.04 -3.00
C LYS A 155 -3.26 14.98 -2.16
N TRP A 156 -2.63 14.56 -1.07
CA TRP A 156 -3.24 13.69 -0.08
C TRP A 156 -3.97 14.57 0.92
N LEU A 157 -5.28 14.44 0.96
CA LEU A 157 -6.13 15.25 1.80
C LEU A 157 -6.62 14.42 3.00
N ASP A 158 -6.68 15.00 4.19
CA ASP A 158 -7.40 14.41 5.30
C ASP A 158 -8.91 14.70 5.21
N ASN A 159 -9.68 14.25 6.19
CA ASN A 159 -11.13 14.43 6.20
C ASN A 159 -11.56 15.90 6.45
N GLU A 160 -10.65 16.77 6.89
CA GLU A 160 -10.81 18.22 7.03
C GLU A 160 -10.31 19.00 5.81
N ASN A 161 -9.85 18.31 4.75
CA ASN A 161 -9.22 18.85 3.55
C ASN A 161 -7.84 19.52 3.78
N ASN A 162 -7.15 19.20 4.87
CA ASN A 162 -5.77 19.61 5.01
C ASN A 162 -4.86 18.75 4.14
N ILE A 163 -3.80 19.34 3.57
CA ILE A 163 -2.81 18.61 2.79
C ILE A 163 -1.85 17.89 3.76
N VAL A 164 -1.89 16.57 3.77
CA VAL A 164 -1.04 15.71 4.62
C VAL A 164 0.07 15.01 3.83
N GLY A 165 0.13 15.22 2.52
CA GLY A 165 1.14 14.67 1.64
C GLY A 165 0.84 14.96 0.18
N ALA A 166 1.73 14.52 -0.71
CA ALA A 166 1.51 14.61 -2.16
C ALA A 166 2.39 13.61 -2.93
N ASP A 167 1.85 13.11 -4.04
CA ASP A 167 2.62 12.51 -5.12
C ASP A 167 2.88 13.55 -6.21
N LYS A 168 4.09 13.55 -6.78
CA LYS A 168 4.43 14.35 -7.97
C LYS A 168 4.73 13.43 -9.15
N ARG A 169 4.20 13.81 -10.32
CA ARG A 169 4.46 13.15 -11.59
C ARG A 169 4.91 14.15 -12.63
N GLY A 170 6.11 13.96 -13.18
CA GLY A 170 6.63 14.79 -14.27
C GLY A 170 5.84 14.61 -15.55
N THR A 171 5.67 15.67 -16.30
CA THR A 171 4.99 15.71 -17.62
C THR A 171 5.96 15.72 -18.79
N GLY A 172 7.28 15.75 -18.55
CA GLY A 172 8.31 15.75 -19.59
C GLY A 172 8.74 14.35 -20.01
N GLU A 173 9.61 14.28 -21.01
CA GLU A 173 10.12 13.01 -21.57
C GLU A 173 10.85 12.13 -20.55
N LYS A 174 11.53 12.74 -19.57
CA LYS A 174 12.21 11.97 -18.52
C LYS A 174 11.21 11.58 -17.44
N PRO A 175 11.07 10.27 -17.16
CA PRO A 175 10.19 9.81 -16.09
C PRO A 175 10.58 10.44 -14.74
N PHE A 176 9.63 11.12 -14.11
CA PHE A 176 9.79 11.64 -12.77
C PHE A 176 8.59 11.22 -11.93
N LYS A 177 8.86 10.62 -10.78
CA LYS A 177 7.87 10.19 -9.77
C LYS A 177 8.46 10.43 -8.39
N GLN A 178 7.74 11.11 -7.52
CA GLN A 178 8.19 11.41 -6.18
C GLN A 178 7.01 11.47 -5.22
N VAL A 179 7.15 10.84 -4.06
CA VAL A 179 6.37 11.18 -2.87
C VAL A 179 7.09 12.35 -2.18
N VAL A 180 6.36 13.43 -1.89
CA VAL A 180 6.95 14.62 -1.26
C VAL A 180 7.44 14.29 0.14
N GLU A 181 8.64 14.76 0.49
CA GLU A 181 9.23 14.54 1.81
C GLU A 181 8.34 15.12 2.91
N GLY A 182 8.18 14.38 4.01
CA GLY A 182 7.30 14.74 5.11
C GLY A 182 5.83 14.42 4.87
N SER A 183 5.47 13.81 3.73
CA SER A 183 4.13 13.26 3.54
C SER A 183 3.79 12.26 4.64
N LYS A 184 2.51 12.24 5.07
CA LYS A 184 1.99 11.34 6.11
C LYS A 184 2.43 9.90 5.83
N GLU A 185 3.09 9.27 6.79
CA GLU A 185 3.42 7.85 6.70
C GLU A 185 2.14 7.06 6.48
N HIS A 186 2.15 6.11 5.59
CA HIS A 186 0.97 5.32 5.23
C HIS A 186 -0.20 6.09 4.59
N GLY A 187 -0.06 7.39 4.30
CA GLY A 187 -1.04 8.14 3.53
C GLY A 187 -1.02 7.80 2.04
N GLY A 188 -1.93 8.38 1.30
CA GLY A 188 -2.02 8.25 -0.17
C GLY A 188 -3.05 9.20 -0.76
N PHE A 189 -2.94 9.43 -2.06
CA PHE A 189 -3.94 10.16 -2.81
C PHE A 189 -5.27 9.41 -2.81
N HIS A 190 -6.38 10.12 -2.73
CA HIS A 190 -7.71 9.53 -2.94
C HIS A 190 -8.68 10.53 -3.56
N ILE A 191 -9.73 9.99 -4.12
CA ILE A 191 -10.92 10.72 -4.56
C ILE A 191 -12.16 10.06 -3.96
N ASP A 192 -13.11 10.89 -3.52
CA ASP A 192 -14.38 10.44 -2.98
C ASP A 192 -15.50 10.72 -3.98
N ILE A 193 -16.14 9.68 -4.47
CA ILE A 193 -17.26 9.74 -5.40
C ILE A 193 -18.56 9.66 -4.62
N LEU A 194 -19.08 10.82 -4.22
CA LEU A 194 -20.24 10.95 -3.36
C LEU A 194 -21.45 11.44 -4.16
N GLN A 195 -22.45 10.60 -4.30
CA GLN A 195 -23.75 11.01 -4.85
C GLN A 195 -24.55 11.81 -3.80
N ASP A 196 -24.42 11.42 -2.54
CA ASP A 196 -25.03 12.07 -1.39
C ASP A 196 -23.92 12.41 -0.37
N LYS A 197 -23.63 13.70 -0.21
CA LYS A 197 -22.56 14.19 0.68
C LYS A 197 -22.90 14.09 2.16
N GLU A 198 -24.17 13.88 2.50
CA GLU A 198 -24.62 13.69 3.90
C GLU A 198 -24.46 12.24 4.35
N LYS A 199 -24.21 11.31 3.43
CA LYS A 199 -23.98 9.90 3.70
C LYS A 199 -22.49 9.54 3.73
N GLY A 200 -22.18 8.50 4.47
CA GLY A 200 -20.83 7.93 4.53
C GLY A 200 -20.45 7.16 3.26
N ILE A 201 -19.20 6.81 3.21
CA ILE A 201 -18.58 5.99 2.15
C ILE A 201 -18.96 4.53 2.39
N ARG A 202 -19.37 3.84 1.33
CA ARG A 202 -19.82 2.44 1.38
C ARG A 202 -18.85 1.47 0.72
N ASN A 203 -17.99 1.97 -0.14
CA ASN A 203 -17.06 1.14 -0.88
C ASN A 203 -15.68 1.79 -0.86
N ILE A 204 -14.63 0.98 -0.83
CA ILE A 204 -13.26 1.44 -0.99
C ILE A 204 -12.60 0.63 -2.10
N VAL A 205 -12.01 1.33 -3.06
CA VAL A 205 -11.20 0.76 -4.12
C VAL A 205 -9.74 1.15 -3.87
N PHE A 206 -8.83 0.18 -3.92
CA PHE A 206 -7.41 0.39 -3.70
C PHE A 206 -6.65 0.18 -5.01
N THR A 207 -5.94 1.21 -5.46
CA THR A 207 -5.11 1.22 -6.66
C THR A 207 -3.65 1.45 -6.29
N GLU A 208 -2.71 1.17 -7.20
CA GLU A 208 -1.29 1.36 -6.90
C GLU A 208 -0.85 2.82 -6.95
N SER A 209 -1.36 3.61 -7.91
CA SER A 209 -0.96 4.99 -8.12
C SER A 209 -2.15 5.95 -8.27
N PRO A 210 -1.92 7.28 -8.10
CA PRO A 210 -2.96 8.28 -8.33
C PRO A 210 -3.54 8.28 -9.75
N ILE A 211 -2.71 8.00 -10.76
CA ILE A 211 -3.18 7.92 -12.16
C ILE A 211 -4.09 6.71 -12.32
N ASP A 212 -3.77 5.57 -11.70
CA ASP A 212 -4.65 4.40 -11.73
C ASP A 212 -5.97 4.66 -11.00
N ALA A 213 -5.95 5.41 -9.90
CA ALA A 213 -7.19 5.82 -9.21
C ALA A 213 -8.11 6.65 -10.11
N LEU A 214 -7.56 7.61 -10.83
CA LEU A 214 -8.33 8.40 -11.79
C LEU A 214 -8.79 7.55 -13.00
N SER A 215 -7.92 6.67 -13.49
CA SER A 215 -8.23 5.76 -14.60
C SER A 215 -9.32 4.76 -14.23
N TYR A 216 -9.26 4.20 -13.03
CA TYR A 216 -10.29 3.32 -12.51
C TYR A 216 -11.65 4.02 -12.45
N TYR A 217 -11.71 5.26 -11.95
CA TYR A 217 -12.96 6.02 -11.97
C TYR A 217 -13.43 6.37 -13.37
N ASP A 218 -12.52 6.75 -14.25
CA ASP A 218 -12.87 7.03 -15.65
C ASP A 218 -13.51 5.82 -16.32
N ALA A 219 -13.06 4.66 -15.91
CA ALA A 219 -13.55 3.38 -16.32
C ALA A 219 -14.91 3.01 -15.71
N HIS A 220 -15.12 3.27 -14.44
CA HIS A 220 -16.27 2.82 -13.66
C HIS A 220 -17.13 4.02 -13.21
N ARG A 221 -17.75 4.72 -14.16
CA ARG A 221 -18.50 5.97 -13.92
C ARG A 221 -19.80 5.78 -13.14
N ASP A 222 -20.27 4.57 -12.98
CA ASP A 222 -21.51 4.24 -12.27
C ASP A 222 -21.32 4.03 -10.76
N ILE A 223 -20.07 3.98 -10.27
CA ILE A 223 -19.79 3.81 -8.83
C ILE A 223 -20.22 5.03 -8.01
N LYS A 224 -20.69 4.76 -6.79
CA LYS A 224 -21.26 5.76 -5.88
C LYS A 224 -20.86 5.48 -4.45
N GLN A 225 -20.82 6.52 -3.60
CA GLN A 225 -20.44 6.44 -2.19
C GLN A 225 -19.14 5.63 -2.01
N THR A 226 -18.16 5.93 -2.86
CA THR A 226 -16.93 5.16 -3.00
C THR A 226 -15.72 6.07 -2.83
N ARG A 227 -14.76 5.65 -1.98
CA ARG A 227 -13.39 6.17 -1.98
C ARG A 227 -12.56 5.34 -2.92
N ILE A 228 -11.87 5.98 -3.86
CA ILE A 228 -10.83 5.35 -4.67
C ILE A 228 -9.49 5.87 -4.14
N ALA A 229 -8.69 4.98 -3.58
CA ALA A 229 -7.47 5.31 -2.85
C ALA A 229 -6.24 4.74 -3.56
N SER A 230 -5.23 5.58 -3.73
CA SER A 230 -3.90 5.16 -4.16
C SER A 230 -3.07 4.73 -2.96
N LEU A 231 -2.47 3.56 -3.03
CA LEU A 231 -1.57 3.05 -1.99
C LEU A 231 -0.17 3.70 -2.05
N SER A 232 0.09 4.55 -3.05
CA SER A 232 1.41 5.15 -3.32
C SER A 232 2.54 4.11 -3.29
N GLY A 233 2.31 3.00 -4.02
CA GLY A 233 3.02 1.74 -3.96
C GLY A 233 2.26 0.71 -3.11
N LEU A 234 2.62 -0.56 -3.24
CA LEU A 234 1.89 -1.69 -2.64
C LEU A 234 2.18 -1.83 -1.13
N LYS A 235 1.56 -0.98 -0.31
CA LYS A 235 1.78 -0.91 1.14
C LYS A 235 0.54 -1.33 1.90
N LEU A 236 0.64 -2.39 2.70
CA LEU A 236 -0.46 -2.88 3.54
C LEU A 236 -0.93 -1.83 4.57
N GLU A 237 0.01 -1.08 5.14
CA GLU A 237 -0.32 -0.05 6.13
C GLU A 237 -1.07 1.13 5.50
N SER A 238 -0.81 1.47 4.22
CA SER A 238 -1.59 2.48 3.51
C SER A 238 -3.04 2.03 3.27
N LEU A 239 -3.25 0.75 3.00
CA LEU A 239 -4.61 0.19 2.92
C LEU A 239 -5.35 0.35 4.25
N LYS A 240 -4.71 -0.03 5.37
CA LYS A 240 -5.30 0.12 6.72
C LYS A 240 -5.63 1.58 7.03
N GLU A 241 -4.73 2.49 6.68
CA GLU A 241 -4.91 3.92 6.92
C GLU A 241 -6.13 4.47 6.16
N HIS A 242 -6.30 4.13 4.89
CA HIS A 242 -7.49 4.54 4.13
C HIS A 242 -8.79 3.99 4.72
N VAL A 243 -8.80 2.73 5.18
CA VAL A 243 -9.97 2.15 5.88
C VAL A 243 -10.27 2.91 7.17
N TYR A 244 -9.25 3.24 7.95
CA TYR A 244 -9.38 3.99 9.19
C TYR A 244 -9.95 5.40 8.93
N GLU A 245 -9.41 6.13 7.95
CA GLU A 245 -9.89 7.46 7.58
C GLU A 245 -11.34 7.44 7.05
N VAL A 246 -11.73 6.43 6.28
CA VAL A 246 -13.14 6.24 5.89
C VAL A 246 -14.03 5.97 7.11
N GLY A 247 -13.57 5.18 8.07
CA GLY A 247 -14.29 4.96 9.31
C GLY A 247 -14.54 6.26 10.08
N LYS A 248 -13.51 7.11 10.23
CA LYS A 248 -13.62 8.45 10.84
C LYS A 248 -14.61 9.35 10.07
N TYR A 249 -14.49 9.36 8.73
CA TYR A 249 -15.40 10.13 7.89
C TYR A 249 -16.85 9.68 8.09
N ASN A 250 -17.14 8.38 8.08
CA ASN A 250 -18.49 7.86 8.28
C ASN A 250 -19.04 8.22 9.68
N ILE A 251 -18.22 8.12 10.72
CA ILE A 251 -18.60 8.55 12.08
C ILE A 251 -18.94 10.05 12.12
N SER A 252 -18.20 10.90 11.42
CA SER A 252 -18.49 12.34 11.34
C SER A 252 -19.83 12.64 10.65
N LYS A 253 -20.33 11.69 9.83
CA LYS A 253 -21.67 11.74 9.21
C LYS A 253 -22.76 11.10 10.09
N GLY A 254 -22.44 10.72 11.33
CA GLY A 254 -23.37 10.05 12.23
C GLY A 254 -23.59 8.57 11.91
N GLU A 255 -22.75 7.99 11.05
CA GLU A 255 -22.86 6.61 10.61
C GLU A 255 -21.81 5.72 11.28
N HIS A 256 -22.22 5.01 12.33
CA HIS A 256 -21.33 4.13 13.06
C HIS A 256 -21.08 2.84 12.25
N PRO A 257 -19.82 2.31 12.20
CA PRO A 257 -19.49 1.13 11.40
C PRO A 257 -20.31 -0.14 11.69
N ARG A 258 -20.86 -0.29 12.90
CA ARG A 258 -21.74 -1.41 13.26
C ARG A 258 -23.06 -1.38 12.51
N ASP A 259 -23.61 -0.18 12.31
CA ASP A 259 -24.94 0.01 11.71
C ASP A 259 -24.83 0.29 10.21
N TYR A 260 -23.71 0.85 9.81
CA TYR A 260 -23.42 1.27 8.43
C TYR A 260 -22.03 0.76 8.02
N PRO A 261 -21.87 -0.54 7.77
CA PRO A 261 -20.57 -1.11 7.38
C PRO A 261 -20.15 -0.65 5.98
N ILE A 262 -18.85 -0.73 5.74
CA ILE A 262 -18.32 -0.67 4.37
C ILE A 262 -18.73 -1.95 3.67
N ASN A 263 -19.39 -1.84 2.52
CA ASN A 263 -19.98 -2.98 1.82
C ASN A 263 -18.95 -3.72 0.98
N ASN A 264 -18.03 -2.99 0.35
CA ASN A 264 -17.06 -3.58 -0.56
C ASN A 264 -15.67 -2.99 -0.35
N PHE A 265 -14.69 -3.88 -0.29
CA PHE A 265 -13.27 -3.58 -0.43
C PHE A 265 -12.79 -4.17 -1.74
N VAL A 266 -12.33 -3.35 -2.68
CA VAL A 266 -11.92 -3.78 -4.01
C VAL A 266 -10.41 -3.56 -4.15
N LEU A 267 -9.67 -4.63 -4.48
CA LEU A 267 -8.26 -4.55 -4.83
C LEU A 267 -8.14 -4.39 -6.35
N ALA A 268 -7.84 -3.19 -6.79
CA ALA A 268 -7.70 -2.79 -8.19
C ALA A 268 -6.23 -2.39 -8.48
N VAL A 269 -5.30 -3.25 -8.09
CA VAL A 269 -3.86 -3.06 -8.27
C VAL A 269 -3.39 -3.50 -9.66
N ASP A 270 -2.12 -3.29 -9.96
CA ASP A 270 -1.53 -3.70 -11.24
C ASP A 270 -1.60 -5.22 -11.44
N ASN A 271 -1.83 -5.65 -12.69
CA ASN A 271 -1.84 -7.08 -13.05
C ASN A 271 -0.42 -7.55 -13.38
N ASP A 272 0.47 -7.43 -12.40
CA ASP A 272 1.82 -7.99 -12.45
C ASP A 272 2.11 -8.82 -11.20
N GLU A 273 3.28 -9.44 -11.14
CA GLU A 273 3.65 -10.31 -10.02
C GLU A 273 3.67 -9.56 -8.68
N ALA A 274 4.09 -8.30 -8.66
CA ALA A 274 4.10 -7.49 -7.45
C ALA A 274 2.67 -7.21 -6.94
N GLY A 275 1.74 -6.84 -7.85
CA GLY A 275 0.33 -6.65 -7.54
C GLY A 275 -0.34 -7.93 -7.05
N LYS A 276 -0.13 -9.05 -7.73
CA LYS A 276 -0.66 -10.36 -7.33
C LYS A 276 -0.14 -10.81 -5.96
N ASN A 277 1.15 -10.63 -5.68
CA ASN A 277 1.73 -10.91 -4.37
C ASN A 277 1.16 -10.01 -3.27
N PHE A 278 0.91 -8.74 -3.58
CA PHE A 278 0.25 -7.84 -2.65
C PHE A 278 -1.18 -8.32 -2.34
N VAL A 279 -1.95 -8.71 -3.35
CA VAL A 279 -3.31 -9.28 -3.15
C VAL A 279 -3.25 -10.49 -2.25
N ARG A 280 -2.35 -11.46 -2.51
CA ARG A 280 -2.16 -12.65 -1.63
C ARG A 280 -1.86 -12.25 -0.19
N ASN A 281 -0.99 -11.25 0.00
CA ASN A 281 -0.66 -10.75 1.33
C ASN A 281 -1.87 -10.11 2.04
N VAL A 282 -2.67 -9.32 1.34
CA VAL A 282 -3.90 -8.73 1.88
C VAL A 282 -4.88 -9.82 2.29
N LEU A 283 -5.17 -10.78 1.41
CA LEU A 283 -6.11 -11.88 1.68
C LEU A 283 -5.68 -12.74 2.87
N ASN A 284 -4.38 -12.92 3.08
CA ASN A 284 -3.82 -13.66 4.22
C ASN A 284 -3.76 -12.85 5.52
N SER A 285 -3.84 -11.52 5.44
CA SER A 285 -3.64 -10.63 6.60
C SER A 285 -4.93 -10.15 7.25
N PHE A 286 -6.06 -10.29 6.56
CA PHE A 286 -7.35 -9.79 7.02
C PHE A 286 -8.43 -10.88 6.96
N ASP A 287 -9.23 -10.94 8.01
CA ASP A 287 -10.45 -11.74 8.06
C ASP A 287 -11.65 -10.95 7.49
N THR A 288 -11.45 -10.41 6.28
CA THR A 288 -12.43 -9.56 5.58
C THR A 288 -12.48 -9.98 4.12
N GLU A 289 -13.67 -10.00 3.54
CA GLU A 289 -13.85 -10.31 2.13
C GLU A 289 -13.42 -9.12 1.25
N PHE A 290 -12.53 -9.38 0.29
CA PHE A 290 -12.13 -8.44 -0.75
C PHE A 290 -12.61 -8.92 -2.11
N LYS A 291 -13.02 -7.97 -2.95
CA LYS A 291 -13.21 -8.20 -4.38
C LYS A 291 -11.90 -7.91 -5.10
N LEU A 292 -11.66 -8.64 -6.17
CA LEU A 292 -10.52 -8.42 -7.03
C LEU A 292 -10.98 -7.85 -8.37
N ASP A 293 -10.32 -6.76 -8.78
CA ASP A 293 -10.55 -6.14 -10.08
C ASP A 293 -9.19 -5.74 -10.66
N LEU A 294 -8.67 -6.55 -11.56
CA LEU A 294 -7.37 -6.32 -12.18
C LEU A 294 -7.55 -5.91 -13.65
N PRO A 295 -6.64 -5.09 -14.20
CA PRO A 295 -6.59 -4.86 -15.63
C PRO A 295 -6.54 -6.19 -16.40
N ILE A 296 -7.40 -6.38 -17.42
CA ILE A 296 -7.58 -7.69 -18.06
C ILE A 296 -6.46 -7.98 -19.06
N GLU A 297 -6.08 -6.99 -19.86
CA GLU A 297 -5.17 -7.18 -20.99
C GLU A 297 -3.92 -6.29 -20.92
N ARG A 298 -3.81 -5.48 -19.89
CA ARG A 298 -2.70 -4.55 -19.66
C ARG A 298 -2.16 -4.70 -18.24
N LYS A 299 -0.98 -4.11 -18.02
CA LYS A 299 -0.34 -4.17 -16.73
C LYS A 299 -1.08 -3.33 -15.68
N ASP A 300 -1.46 -2.10 -16.02
CA ASP A 300 -2.06 -1.13 -15.12
C ASP A 300 -3.37 -0.56 -15.66
N TRP A 301 -4.15 0.10 -14.79
CA TRP A 301 -5.46 0.66 -15.14
C TRP A 301 -5.38 1.79 -16.16
N ASN A 302 -4.28 2.55 -16.19
CA ASN A 302 -4.14 3.62 -17.17
C ASN A 302 -3.92 3.06 -18.58
N GLU A 303 -3.08 2.05 -18.73
CA GLU A 303 -2.87 1.40 -20.01
C GLU A 303 -4.10 0.61 -20.47
N GLN A 304 -4.86 0.02 -19.53
CA GLN A 304 -6.14 -0.63 -19.83
C GLN A 304 -7.15 0.39 -20.35
N LEU A 305 -7.34 1.52 -19.64
CA LEU A 305 -8.23 2.60 -20.05
C LEU A 305 -7.91 3.13 -21.46
N LYS A 306 -6.64 3.39 -21.75
CA LYS A 306 -6.20 3.87 -23.07
C LYS A 306 -6.52 2.88 -24.17
N LYS A 307 -6.30 1.58 -23.90
CA LYS A 307 -6.64 0.53 -24.86
C LYS A 307 -8.15 0.48 -25.13
N ASP A 308 -8.95 0.48 -24.08
CA ASP A 308 -10.40 0.34 -24.19
C ASP A 308 -11.03 1.53 -24.91
N LYS A 309 -10.57 2.73 -24.61
CA LYS A 309 -10.99 3.95 -25.36
C LYS A 309 -10.60 3.91 -26.84
N ALA A 310 -9.45 3.32 -27.17
CA ALA A 310 -9.02 3.17 -28.56
C ALA A 310 -9.91 2.19 -29.34
N ILE A 311 -10.41 1.13 -28.69
CA ILE A 311 -11.29 0.12 -29.30
C ILE A 311 -12.72 0.63 -29.45
N THR A 312 -13.23 1.36 -28.46
CA THR A 312 -14.66 1.74 -28.37
C THR A 312 -14.95 3.17 -28.81
N ASN A 313 -14.00 3.83 -29.47
CA ASN A 313 -14.11 5.26 -29.84
C ASN A 313 -14.45 6.18 -28.64
N GLY A 314 -13.97 5.83 -27.46
CA GLY A 314 -14.06 6.66 -26.26
C GLY A 314 -14.95 6.14 -25.13
N GLU A 315 -15.67 5.03 -25.32
CA GLU A 315 -16.50 4.42 -24.27
C GLU A 315 -15.88 3.11 -23.79
N PRO A 316 -15.34 3.07 -22.57
CA PRO A 316 -14.77 1.84 -22.01
C PRO A 316 -15.88 0.85 -21.62
N THR A 317 -15.63 -0.45 -21.86
CA THR A 317 -16.49 -1.55 -21.39
C THR A 317 -15.75 -2.32 -20.31
N TYR A 318 -16.40 -2.49 -19.16
CA TYR A 318 -15.79 -3.14 -18.01
C TYR A 318 -16.59 -4.32 -17.50
N GLU A 319 -15.87 -5.34 -17.06
CA GLU A 319 -16.43 -6.41 -16.25
C GLU A 319 -16.60 -5.94 -14.80
N LYS A 320 -17.53 -6.54 -14.07
CA LYS A 320 -17.68 -6.27 -12.63
C LYS A 320 -16.52 -6.88 -11.84
N PRO A 321 -16.11 -6.26 -10.72
CA PRO A 321 -15.12 -6.83 -9.81
C PRO A 321 -15.47 -8.26 -9.42
N LYS A 322 -14.47 -9.16 -9.44
CA LYS A 322 -14.66 -10.56 -9.09
C LYS A 322 -14.79 -10.73 -7.59
N GLU A 323 -15.71 -11.58 -7.18
CA GLU A 323 -15.94 -11.88 -5.77
C GLU A 323 -14.74 -12.61 -5.16
N HIS A 324 -14.57 -12.51 -3.84
CA HIS A 324 -13.42 -13.01 -3.08
C HIS A 324 -13.03 -14.48 -3.42
N LYS A 325 -14.01 -15.39 -3.51
CA LYS A 325 -13.76 -16.80 -3.83
C LYS A 325 -13.21 -17.03 -5.24
N GLU A 326 -13.63 -16.21 -6.21
CA GLU A 326 -13.12 -16.25 -7.58
C GLU A 326 -11.72 -15.64 -7.66
N ALA A 327 -11.46 -14.58 -6.88
CA ALA A 327 -10.15 -13.98 -6.78
C ALA A 327 -9.08 -14.97 -6.31
N ILE A 328 -9.37 -15.74 -5.26
CA ILE A 328 -8.46 -16.78 -4.74
C ILE A 328 -8.14 -17.81 -5.82
N LYS A 329 -9.16 -18.32 -6.53
CA LYS A 329 -8.96 -19.33 -7.59
C LYS A 329 -8.06 -18.83 -8.72
N ILE A 330 -8.19 -17.55 -9.13
CA ILE A 330 -7.36 -16.97 -10.17
C ILE A 330 -5.89 -16.91 -9.72
N LEU A 331 -5.65 -16.50 -8.47
CA LEU A 331 -4.31 -16.41 -7.91
C LEU A 331 -3.64 -17.77 -7.70
N ASP A 332 -4.42 -18.81 -7.44
CA ASP A 332 -3.91 -20.19 -7.29
C ASP A 332 -3.59 -20.80 -8.66
N ASN A 333 -4.44 -20.62 -9.68
CA ASN A 333 -4.19 -21.12 -11.03
C ASN A 333 -2.93 -20.50 -11.66
N ASP A 334 -2.68 -19.21 -11.45
CA ASP A 334 -1.47 -18.54 -11.93
C ASP A 334 -0.18 -19.15 -11.33
N LYS A 335 -0.23 -19.67 -10.07
CA LYS A 335 0.92 -20.37 -9.46
C LYS A 335 1.23 -21.70 -10.12
N ASP A 336 0.21 -22.45 -10.51
CA ASP A 336 0.39 -23.76 -11.14
C ASP A 336 1.00 -23.61 -12.54
N GLU A 337 0.62 -22.59 -13.30
CA GLU A 337 1.23 -22.28 -14.61
C GLU A 337 2.68 -21.78 -14.51
N GLU A 338 3.08 -21.12 -13.41
CA GLU A 338 4.47 -20.70 -13.19
C GLU A 338 5.39 -21.85 -12.75
N MET A 339 4.85 -22.87 -12.07
CA MET A 339 5.62 -24.07 -11.69
C MET A 339 5.84 -25.04 -12.87
N GLU A 340 5.05 -24.92 -13.94
CA GLU A 340 5.20 -25.75 -15.15
C GLU A 340 6.12 -25.12 -16.22
N ARG A 341 6.59 -23.91 -16.03
CA ARG A 341 7.56 -23.21 -16.90
C ARG A 341 8.96 -23.20 -16.30
#